data_76adc81e77e5d8c9eaea94678f120873
#
_entry.id   76adc81e77e5d8c9eaea94678f120873
#
_cell.length_a   1.000
_cell.length_b   1.000
_cell.length_c   1.000
_cell.angle_alpha   90.00
_cell.angle_beta   90.00
_cell.angle_gamma   90.00
#
_symmetry.space_group_name_H-M   'P 1'
#
loop_
_entity.id
_entity.type
_entity.pdbx_description
1 polymer ?
#
loop_
_entity_poly.entity_id
_entity_poly.type
_entity_poly.pdbx_seq_one_letter_code
_entity_poly.pdbx_strand_id
1 'polypeptide(L)'
;MRKFVLLFSFLVSFVLTSYSQNLDSIPKSKRNSLLKSMATAIVMKHGPEYYRDKIKIERLILPYHPNMLESDKPHIGEPIYRVTFLYDNRKERFEMKYAAKVTFWGITGKPRAVSFGNGIGLSFDIPADKNQDFKNSYDPLPLKKK
;
A
#
# COMPACT_ATOMS: atom_id res chain seq x y z
N MET A 1 -28.07 -28.07 9.01
CA MET A 1 -27.43 -27.14 8.05
C MET A 1 -27.49 -25.66 8.43
N ARG A 2 -28.51 -25.17 9.13
CA ARG A 2 -28.59 -23.75 9.55
C ARG A 2 -27.52 -23.25 10.55
N LYS A 3 -26.96 -24.14 11.37
CA LYS A 3 -25.94 -23.77 12.40
C LYS A 3 -24.54 -23.54 11.81
N PHE A 4 -24.18 -24.11 10.67
CA PHE A 4 -22.88 -23.94 10.04
C PHE A 4 -22.73 -22.60 9.29
N VAL A 5 -23.83 -22.07 8.76
CA VAL A 5 -23.82 -20.78 8.03
C VAL A 5 -23.58 -19.60 8.98
N LEU A 6 -24.09 -19.67 10.22
CA LEU A 6 -23.89 -18.62 11.24
C LEU A 6 -22.45 -18.56 11.74
N LEU A 7 -21.74 -19.70 11.83
CA LEU A 7 -20.35 -19.74 12.26
C LEU A 7 -19.40 -19.12 11.24
N PHE A 8 -19.68 -19.33 9.95
CA PHE A 8 -18.85 -18.78 8.86
C PHE A 8 -19.04 -17.26 8.72
N SER A 9 -20.28 -16.78 8.95
CA SER A 9 -20.57 -15.34 8.93
C SER A 9 -19.87 -14.58 10.08
N PHE A 10 -19.69 -15.23 11.23
CA PHE A 10 -19.02 -14.63 12.39
C PHE A 10 -17.49 -14.54 12.18
N LEU A 11 -16.89 -15.49 11.45
CA LEU A 11 -15.45 -15.49 11.17
C LEU A 11 -15.05 -14.39 10.18
N VAL A 12 -15.92 -14.06 9.22
CA VAL A 12 -15.66 -13.00 8.22
C VAL A 12 -15.81 -11.60 8.83
N SER A 13 -16.67 -11.43 9.83
CA SER A 13 -16.87 -10.16 10.52
C SER A 13 -15.69 -9.74 11.42
N PHE A 14 -14.84 -10.67 11.83
CA PHE A 14 -13.71 -10.40 12.72
C PHE A 14 -12.50 -9.80 12.00
N VAL A 15 -12.46 -9.83 10.67
CA VAL A 15 -11.34 -9.32 9.86
C VAL A 15 -11.44 -7.81 9.58
N LEU A 16 -12.57 -7.18 9.90
CA LEU A 16 -12.82 -5.74 9.63
C LEU A 16 -12.66 -4.81 10.83
N THR A 17 -12.22 -5.30 11.98
CA THR A 17 -11.96 -4.42 13.13
C THR A 17 -10.67 -3.64 12.91
N SER A 18 -10.85 -2.38 12.57
CA SER A 18 -9.92 -1.24 12.62
C SER A 18 -8.54 -1.53 13.22
N TYR A 19 -7.58 -1.90 12.36
CA TYR A 19 -6.19 -1.92 12.73
C TYR A 19 -5.65 -0.48 12.86
N SER A 20 -5.94 0.16 14.00
CA SER A 20 -5.12 1.28 14.46
C SER A 20 -4.12 0.70 15.45
N GLN A 21 -3.04 0.12 14.95
CA GLN A 21 -2.02 -0.50 15.77
C GLN A 21 -0.65 0.03 15.38
N ASN A 22 0.13 0.46 16.40
CA ASN A 22 1.50 0.85 16.20
C ASN A 22 2.31 -0.35 15.65
N LEU A 23 2.80 -0.21 14.44
CA LEU A 23 3.55 -1.26 13.74
C LEU A 23 4.88 -1.59 14.43
N ASP A 24 5.48 -0.61 15.13
CA ASP A 24 6.73 -0.82 15.87
C ASP A 24 6.53 -1.73 17.09
N SER A 25 5.30 -1.84 17.62
CA SER A 25 4.97 -2.73 18.73
C SER A 25 4.79 -4.19 18.31
N ILE A 26 4.69 -4.47 17.01
CA ILE A 26 4.49 -5.80 16.47
C ILE A 26 5.86 -6.47 16.22
N PRO A 27 6.07 -7.74 16.64
CA PRO A 27 7.27 -8.49 16.29
C PRO A 27 7.53 -8.48 14.77
N LYS A 28 8.80 -8.30 14.38
CA LYS A 28 9.21 -8.08 12.97
C LYS A 28 8.62 -9.10 11.99
N SER A 29 8.61 -10.39 12.33
CA SER A 29 8.07 -11.43 11.44
C SER A 29 6.57 -11.27 11.20
N LYS A 30 5.78 -11.04 12.25
CA LYS A 30 4.34 -10.80 12.17
C LYS A 30 4.03 -9.50 11.43
N ARG A 31 4.75 -8.43 11.75
CA ARG A 31 4.63 -7.14 11.09
C ARG A 31 4.88 -7.26 9.58
N ASN A 32 5.96 -7.94 9.18
CA ASN A 32 6.29 -8.09 7.77
C ASN A 32 5.24 -8.92 7.03
N SER A 33 4.71 -9.99 7.63
CA SER A 33 3.61 -10.77 7.05
C SER A 33 2.34 -9.94 6.90
N LEU A 34 1.99 -9.13 7.91
CA LEU A 34 0.86 -8.22 7.87
C LEU A 34 1.01 -7.19 6.75
N LEU A 35 2.15 -6.50 6.70
CA LEU A 35 2.45 -5.48 5.70
C LEU A 35 2.44 -6.06 4.28
N LYS A 36 3.00 -7.25 4.07
CA LYS A 36 2.95 -7.96 2.79
C LYS A 36 1.51 -8.23 2.37
N SER A 37 0.69 -8.78 3.27
CA SER A 37 -0.72 -9.09 3.00
C SER A 37 -1.52 -7.85 2.64
N MET A 38 -1.40 -6.78 3.44
CA MET A 38 -2.10 -5.52 3.20
C MET A 38 -1.67 -4.85 1.88
N ALA A 39 -0.36 -4.79 1.62
CA ALA A 39 0.18 -4.20 0.40
C ALA A 39 -0.25 -4.99 -0.84
N THR A 40 -0.25 -6.33 -0.76
CA THR A 40 -0.75 -7.19 -1.85
C THR A 40 -2.22 -6.89 -2.15
N ALA A 41 -3.07 -6.83 -1.12
CA ALA A 41 -4.48 -6.50 -1.30
C ALA A 41 -4.70 -5.14 -1.96
N ILE A 42 -3.92 -4.13 -1.57
CA ILE A 42 -3.98 -2.78 -2.15
C ILE A 42 -3.56 -2.81 -3.63
N VAL A 43 -2.43 -3.44 -3.95
CA VAL A 43 -1.95 -3.53 -5.34
C VAL A 43 -2.93 -4.31 -6.21
N MET A 44 -3.44 -5.45 -5.74
CA MET A 44 -4.42 -6.25 -6.48
C MET A 44 -5.73 -5.50 -6.72
N LYS A 45 -6.11 -4.60 -5.82
CA LYS A 45 -7.33 -3.77 -5.97
C LYS A 45 -7.14 -2.60 -6.93
N HIS A 46 -5.98 -1.95 -6.92
CA HIS A 46 -5.79 -0.66 -7.59
C HIS A 46 -4.90 -0.72 -8.83
N GLY A 47 -4.08 -1.77 -8.98
CA GLY A 47 -3.18 -1.95 -10.11
C GLY A 47 -2.62 -3.38 -10.13
N PRO A 48 -3.47 -4.40 -10.40
CA PRO A 48 -3.07 -5.81 -10.34
C PRO A 48 -1.92 -6.16 -11.30
N GLU A 49 -1.80 -5.45 -12.41
CA GLU A 49 -0.71 -5.59 -13.38
C GLU A 49 0.67 -5.23 -12.83
N TYR A 50 0.72 -4.48 -11.73
CA TYR A 50 1.96 -4.09 -11.03
C TYR A 50 2.32 -5.03 -9.88
N TYR A 51 1.52 -6.07 -9.61
CA TYR A 51 1.86 -7.07 -8.60
C TYR A 51 3.12 -7.85 -9.00
N ARG A 52 3.98 -8.11 -8.03
CA ARG A 52 5.19 -8.96 -8.15
C ARG A 52 5.39 -9.74 -6.85
N ASP A 53 5.91 -10.97 -6.97
CA ASP A 53 6.17 -11.82 -5.79
C ASP A 53 7.34 -11.33 -4.97
N LYS A 54 8.35 -10.75 -5.62
CA LYS A 54 9.55 -10.24 -4.96
C LYS A 54 9.27 -8.88 -4.35
N ILE A 55 9.34 -8.81 -3.02
CA ILE A 55 9.11 -7.58 -2.27
C ILE A 55 10.31 -7.20 -1.41
N LYS A 56 10.39 -5.90 -1.08
CA LYS A 56 11.29 -5.33 -0.08
C LYS A 56 10.44 -4.54 0.92
N ILE A 57 10.68 -4.75 2.22
CA ILE A 57 10.00 -4.01 3.30
C ILE A 57 11.04 -3.17 4.03
N GLU A 58 10.76 -1.89 4.19
CA GLU A 58 11.63 -0.93 4.84
C GLU A 58 10.86 -0.10 5.87
N ARG A 59 11.49 0.15 7.02
CA ARG A 59 11.07 1.18 7.98
C ARG A 59 11.84 2.46 7.69
N LEU A 60 11.14 3.56 7.54
CA LEU A 60 11.68 4.86 7.22
C LEU A 60 11.11 5.90 8.19
N ILE A 61 11.72 7.07 8.24
CA ILE A 61 11.16 8.26 8.90
C ILE A 61 10.66 9.19 7.79
N LEU A 62 9.45 9.72 7.94
CA LEU A 62 8.89 10.64 6.96
C LEU A 62 9.71 11.94 6.97
N PRO A 63 10.46 12.24 5.87
CA PRO A 63 11.23 13.45 5.78
C PRO A 63 10.35 14.65 5.40
N TYR A 64 10.81 15.86 5.70
CA TYR A 64 10.27 17.05 5.07
C TYR A 64 10.55 17.05 3.57
N HIS A 65 9.55 17.43 2.78
CA HIS A 65 9.70 17.68 1.35
C HIS A 65 8.88 18.93 0.96
N PRO A 66 9.43 19.86 0.15
CA PRO A 66 8.74 21.11 -0.20
C PRO A 66 7.36 20.91 -0.85
N ASN A 67 7.21 19.83 -1.63
CA ASN A 67 5.99 19.51 -2.38
C ASN A 67 5.15 18.39 -1.69
N MET A 68 5.32 18.19 -0.37
CA MET A 68 4.53 17.20 0.33
C MET A 68 3.09 17.67 0.52
N LEU A 69 2.16 16.71 0.64
CA LEU A 69 0.76 16.99 0.92
C LEU A 69 0.58 17.70 2.25
N GLU A 70 -0.39 18.58 2.35
CA GLU A 70 -0.71 19.26 3.63
C GLU A 70 -1.06 18.26 4.73
N SER A 71 -1.73 17.15 4.37
CA SER A 71 -2.05 16.05 5.29
C SER A 71 -0.81 15.35 5.86
N ASP A 72 0.33 15.40 5.18
CA ASP A 72 1.57 14.77 5.63
C ASP A 72 2.38 15.63 6.60
N LYS A 73 2.22 16.96 6.53
CA LYS A 73 3.04 17.90 7.31
C LYS A 73 3.03 17.64 8.83
N PRO A 74 1.88 17.33 9.46
CA PRO A 74 1.82 17.01 10.89
C PRO A 74 2.61 15.75 11.28
N HIS A 75 2.91 14.90 10.31
CA HIS A 75 3.54 13.59 10.50
C HIS A 75 5.04 13.56 10.18
N ILE A 76 5.65 14.73 9.90
CA ILE A 76 7.10 14.83 9.69
C ILE A 76 7.84 14.29 10.90
N GLY A 77 8.81 13.38 10.67
CA GLY A 77 9.57 12.73 11.74
C GLY A 77 8.92 11.43 12.26
N GLU A 78 7.68 11.12 11.86
CA GLU A 78 7.04 9.86 12.24
C GLU A 78 7.55 8.67 11.43
N PRO A 79 7.51 7.44 12.02
CA PRO A 79 7.86 6.24 11.30
C PRO A 79 6.82 5.91 10.22
N ILE A 80 7.30 5.52 9.04
CA ILE A 80 6.50 4.94 7.97
C ILE A 80 7.10 3.61 7.55
N TYR A 81 6.25 2.70 7.06
CA TYR A 81 6.68 1.45 6.46
C TYR A 81 6.41 1.47 4.97
N ARG A 82 7.37 0.99 4.19
CA ARG A 82 7.30 0.91 2.74
C ARG A 82 7.42 -0.55 2.31
N VAL A 83 6.45 -1.01 1.53
CA VAL A 83 6.50 -2.29 0.83
C VAL A 83 6.69 -2.00 -0.65
N THR A 84 7.81 -2.44 -1.21
CA THR A 84 8.16 -2.24 -2.61
C THR A 84 8.07 -3.56 -3.34
N PHE A 85 7.26 -3.62 -4.40
CA PHE A 85 7.18 -4.74 -5.33
C PHE A 85 8.24 -4.53 -6.41
N LEU A 86 9.21 -5.45 -6.46
CA LEU A 86 10.36 -5.36 -7.34
C LEU A 86 10.07 -6.08 -8.66
N TYR A 87 10.55 -5.53 -9.76
CA TYR A 87 10.46 -6.15 -11.07
C TYR A 87 11.86 -6.51 -11.63
N ASP A 88 11.88 -7.40 -12.60
CA ASP A 88 13.10 -7.72 -13.34
C ASP A 88 13.25 -6.74 -14.50
N ASN A 89 14.22 -5.82 -14.40
CA ASN A 89 14.47 -4.79 -15.41
C ASN A 89 15.00 -5.34 -16.76
N ARG A 90 15.33 -6.64 -16.81
CA ARG A 90 15.68 -7.35 -18.06
C ARG A 90 14.43 -7.78 -18.84
N LYS A 91 13.30 -7.95 -18.15
CA LYS A 91 12.03 -8.42 -18.72
C LYS A 91 11.02 -7.32 -18.94
N GLU A 92 11.07 -6.28 -18.10
CA GLU A 92 10.12 -5.18 -18.08
C GLU A 92 10.85 -3.86 -17.91
N ARG A 93 10.21 -2.78 -18.30
CA ARG A 93 10.72 -1.44 -18.09
C ARG A 93 9.60 -0.50 -17.66
N PHE A 94 9.71 0.00 -16.44
CA PHE A 94 8.86 1.07 -15.90
C PHE A 94 9.60 2.40 -15.89
N GLU A 95 8.87 3.48 -15.73
CA GLU A 95 9.43 4.82 -15.49
C GLU A 95 10.12 4.86 -14.12
N MET A 96 9.52 4.18 -13.13
CA MET A 96 10.08 4.05 -11.80
C MET A 96 10.90 2.77 -11.64
N LYS A 97 11.81 2.75 -10.65
CA LYS A 97 12.65 1.59 -10.34
C LYS A 97 11.92 0.51 -9.51
N TYR A 98 10.58 0.46 -9.57
CA TYR A 98 9.73 -0.50 -8.88
C TYR A 98 8.47 -0.77 -9.71
N ALA A 99 7.81 -1.90 -9.50
CA ALA A 99 6.51 -2.18 -10.09
C ALA A 99 5.39 -1.47 -9.31
N ALA A 100 5.36 -1.65 -8.00
CA ALA A 100 4.47 -0.92 -7.09
C ALA A 100 5.17 -0.63 -5.77
N LYS A 101 4.69 0.39 -5.07
CA LYS A 101 5.18 0.80 -3.76
C LYS A 101 4.02 1.24 -2.89
N VAL A 102 3.82 0.57 -1.76
CA VAL A 102 2.77 0.89 -0.78
C VAL A 102 3.42 1.40 0.49
N THR A 103 2.93 2.52 1.02
CA THR A 103 3.39 3.09 2.28
C THR A 103 2.30 3.04 3.34
N PHE A 104 2.71 2.82 4.58
CA PHE A 104 1.84 2.72 5.74
C PHE A 104 2.35 3.65 6.85
N TRP A 105 1.44 4.25 7.60
CA TRP A 105 1.74 4.98 8.81
C TRP A 105 2.25 4.01 9.89
N GLY A 106 3.42 4.26 10.47
CA GLY A 106 4.00 3.38 11.48
C GLY A 106 3.19 3.35 12.78
N ILE A 107 2.65 4.50 13.19
CA ILE A 107 1.90 4.66 14.45
C ILE A 107 0.52 4.00 14.38
N THR A 108 -0.16 4.10 13.23
CA THR A 108 -1.55 3.60 13.10
C THR A 108 -1.67 2.32 12.29
N GLY A 109 -0.65 1.95 11.52
CA GLY A 109 -0.69 0.82 10.59
C GLY A 109 -1.60 1.05 9.37
N LYS A 110 -2.23 2.21 9.25
CA LYS A 110 -3.11 2.54 8.12
C LYS A 110 -2.31 2.74 6.83
N PRO A 111 -2.86 2.36 5.66
CA PRO A 111 -2.23 2.68 4.39
C PRO A 111 -2.21 4.21 4.19
N ARG A 112 -1.06 4.74 3.75
CA ARG A 112 -0.86 6.15 3.44
C ARG A 112 -1.01 6.41 1.94
N ALA A 113 -0.29 5.65 1.11
CA ALA A 113 -0.31 5.83 -0.33
C ALA A 113 0.14 4.56 -1.06
N VAL A 114 -0.28 4.44 -2.32
CA VAL A 114 0.27 3.49 -3.29
C VAL A 114 0.78 4.25 -4.50
N SER A 115 1.93 3.83 -5.04
CA SER A 115 2.51 4.36 -6.28
C SER A 115 2.88 3.19 -7.19
N PHE A 116 2.74 3.37 -8.49
CA PHE A 116 2.98 2.36 -9.49
C PHE A 116 4.16 2.71 -10.39
N GLY A 117 4.67 1.73 -11.11
CA GLY A 117 5.85 1.85 -11.94
C GLY A 117 5.74 2.87 -13.09
N ASN A 118 4.52 3.25 -13.46
CA ASN A 118 4.24 4.32 -14.43
C ASN A 118 4.27 5.74 -13.83
N GLY A 119 4.64 5.89 -12.55
CA GLY A 119 4.70 7.19 -11.86
C GLY A 119 3.37 7.67 -11.28
N ILE A 120 2.26 6.97 -11.54
CA ILE A 120 0.94 7.32 -11.01
C ILE A 120 0.74 6.70 -9.62
N GLY A 121 0.02 7.38 -8.74
CA GLY A 121 -0.26 6.92 -7.39
C GLY A 121 -1.59 7.40 -6.86
N LEU A 122 -1.94 6.86 -5.69
CA LEU A 122 -3.15 7.19 -4.93
C LEU A 122 -2.77 7.44 -3.48
N SER A 123 -3.23 8.54 -2.90
CA SER A 123 -3.15 8.80 -1.45
C SER A 123 -4.45 8.40 -0.77
N PHE A 124 -4.35 7.68 0.35
CA PHE A 124 -5.52 7.27 1.15
C PHE A 124 -5.92 8.31 2.20
N ASP A 125 -5.08 9.32 2.43
CA ASP A 125 -5.35 10.42 3.37
C ASP A 125 -6.13 11.58 2.72
N ILE A 126 -6.33 11.51 1.40
CA ILE A 126 -7.14 12.47 0.66
C ILE A 126 -8.59 11.94 0.60
N PRO A 127 -9.62 12.77 0.90
CA PRO A 127 -11.01 12.38 0.75
C PRO A 127 -11.32 11.81 -0.65
N ALA A 128 -12.21 10.82 -0.71
CA ALA A 128 -12.50 10.08 -1.93
C ALA A 128 -13.01 10.96 -3.09
N ASP A 129 -13.71 12.06 -2.77
CA ASP A 129 -14.18 13.06 -3.73
C ASP A 129 -13.02 13.82 -4.42
N LYS A 130 -11.94 14.08 -3.68
CA LYS A 130 -10.71 14.72 -4.21
C LYS A 130 -9.78 13.73 -4.92
N ASN A 131 -9.90 12.44 -4.63
CA ASN A 131 -9.16 11.37 -5.31
C ASN A 131 -9.77 10.97 -6.66
N GLN A 132 -10.92 11.51 -7.05
CA GLN A 132 -11.60 11.14 -8.30
C GLN A 132 -10.77 11.52 -9.53
N ASP A 133 -10.05 12.62 -9.49
CA ASP A 133 -9.18 13.05 -10.61
C ASP A 133 -8.03 12.07 -10.84
N PHE A 134 -7.46 11.50 -9.78
CA PHE A 134 -6.46 10.45 -9.88
C PHE A 134 -7.04 9.14 -10.42
N LYS A 135 -8.28 8.81 -10.06
CA LYS A 135 -8.95 7.60 -10.52
C LYS A 135 -9.32 7.64 -12.00
N ASN A 136 -9.63 8.83 -12.51
CA ASN A 136 -9.99 9.04 -13.91
C ASN A 136 -8.78 9.23 -14.84
N SER A 137 -7.63 9.62 -14.28
CA SER A 137 -6.36 9.73 -15.01
C SER A 137 -5.53 8.45 -14.95
N TYR A 138 -6.01 7.45 -14.18
CA TYR A 138 -5.35 6.19 -13.99
C TYR A 138 -5.70 5.23 -15.13
N ASP A 139 -5.05 5.43 -16.27
CA ASP A 139 -4.97 4.43 -17.33
C ASP A 139 -3.57 3.79 -17.23
N PRO A 140 -3.45 2.55 -16.76
CA PRO A 140 -2.15 1.94 -16.59
C PRO A 140 -1.45 1.88 -17.96
N LEU A 141 -0.32 2.54 -18.05
CA LEU A 141 0.50 2.46 -19.25
C LEU A 141 0.88 0.99 -19.49
N PRO A 142 0.74 0.50 -20.72
CA PRO A 142 1.08 -0.87 -21.03
C PRO A 142 2.56 -1.13 -20.67
N LEU A 143 2.78 -2.27 -20.01
CA LEU A 143 4.12 -2.72 -19.67
C LEU A 143 4.96 -2.77 -20.95
N LYS A 144 6.01 -1.97 -21.02
CA LYS A 144 6.97 -2.06 -22.13
C LYS A 144 7.79 -3.35 -21.88
N LYS A 145 7.41 -4.41 -22.56
CA LYS A 145 8.28 -5.60 -22.68
C LYS A 145 9.50 -5.22 -23.51
N LYS A 146 10.67 -5.64 -23.05
CA LYS A 146 11.87 -5.66 -23.88
C LYS A 146 11.74 -6.71 -24.96
#